data_bbdb056b2620f30c59415ec2af3d5552
#
_entry.id   bbdb056b2620f30c59415ec2af3d5552
#
_cell.length_a   1.000
_cell.length_b   1.000
_cell.length_c   1.000
_cell.angle_alpha   90.00
_cell.angle_beta   90.00
_cell.angle_gamma   90.00
#
_symmetry.space_group_name_H-M   'P 1'
#
loop_
_entity.id
_entity.type
_entity.pdbx_description
1 polymer ?
#
loop_
_entity_poly.entity_id
_entity_poly.type
_entity_poly.pdbx_seq_one_letter_code
_entity_poly.pdbx_strand_id
1 'polypeptide(L)'
;MRLLFLILLTLSYNSFSEVPEPGYGLPELASEERIKELKTKKRAKVLSQSTARKVQRVVEALDEAGVAEQEKALLVKAKKNREAKEKDKIIDAAIRKGQDELDEIKVRLDSLKSYDRSMYFYYQSYFNLAYQDDIPGAINMYRQFIKEEDANEKLKIDSYLTLAQLYMSESNFKDGVKFLLDWFKNTPEVKPDAYVLLSQAYYLQADEEKSKSKATKIKGKAYNNVLEAKRIADETGITFKENWYTLLLASMSELELKKEQVPLYVEILELYPKKKYFVNLAGLYSDLDRPGDYTALLKTAYVKQLLDKKGEFQSLAQMLLAAGNPYWAADVMLTGMTSVSGLQVVDQLCEMSKVLDDDGNLVKNRQGEDIEELVCTDIYGPAFVKAGSKLALDSKAKPFLIEDKQNLTILAEALRAAKERRAAIDVFKKLVSKTNDGEAYIAMGSLYYQEDDVENAIDAINKGLKRGSLKNPGYAQLTLGQALFELQRFNE
;
A
#
# COMPACT_ATOMS: atom_id res chain seq x y z
N MET A 1 33.79 -35.37 39.81
CA MET A 1 33.22 -34.02 39.71
C MET A 1 33.41 -33.50 38.30
N ARG A 2 32.86 -34.19 37.30
CA ARG A 2 32.86 -33.86 35.86
C ARG A 2 31.66 -34.56 35.20
N LEU A 3 30.40 -34.14 35.51
CA LEU A 3 29.22 -34.69 34.87
C LEU A 3 27.97 -33.86 35.19
N LEU A 4 28.10 -32.52 35.20
CA LEU A 4 26.94 -31.62 35.49
C LEU A 4 27.01 -30.30 34.69
N PHE A 5 27.62 -30.34 33.48
CA PHE A 5 27.73 -29.14 32.62
C PHE A 5 27.25 -29.35 31.16
N LEU A 6 26.42 -30.39 30.92
CA LEU A 6 26.04 -30.77 29.55
C LEU A 6 24.51 -30.86 29.34
N ILE A 7 23.68 -30.24 30.21
CA ILE A 7 22.19 -30.25 30.06
C ILE A 7 21.60 -28.83 30.10
N LEU A 8 22.37 -27.78 29.79
CA LEU A 8 21.83 -26.41 29.77
C LEU A 8 22.04 -25.67 28.44
N LEU A 9 22.23 -26.40 27.32
CA LEU A 9 22.48 -25.79 26.00
C LEU A 9 21.54 -26.33 24.90
N THR A 10 20.37 -26.85 25.25
CA THR A 10 19.39 -27.31 24.25
C THR A 10 17.98 -26.74 24.47
N LEU A 11 17.89 -25.53 24.97
CA LEU A 11 16.66 -24.73 24.97
C LEU A 11 16.90 -23.38 24.30
N SER A 12 17.64 -23.36 23.18
CA SER A 12 17.39 -22.38 22.17
C SER A 12 16.06 -22.76 21.53
N TYR A 13 15.00 -22.17 21.99
CA TYR A 13 13.73 -22.17 21.29
C TYR A 13 13.97 -21.63 19.87
N ASN A 14 14.17 -22.55 18.93
CA ASN A 14 13.86 -22.29 17.56
C ASN A 14 12.35 -22.10 17.51
N SER A 15 11.89 -20.87 17.68
CA SER A 15 10.57 -20.47 17.20
C SER A 15 10.65 -20.44 15.68
N PHE A 16 10.70 -21.62 15.05
CA PHE A 16 10.33 -21.71 13.65
C PHE A 16 8.85 -21.28 13.63
N SER A 17 8.60 -20.14 13.03
CA SER A 17 7.27 -19.79 12.58
C SER A 17 6.88 -20.83 11.54
N GLU A 18 6.07 -21.79 11.94
CA GLU A 18 5.57 -22.79 11.00
C GLU A 18 4.57 -22.09 10.07
N VAL A 19 4.86 -22.13 8.78
CA VAL A 19 3.88 -21.76 7.77
C VAL A 19 2.61 -22.57 8.08
N PRO A 20 1.44 -21.92 8.21
CA PRO A 20 0.20 -22.65 8.47
C PRO A 20 -0.03 -23.74 7.43
N GLU A 21 -0.53 -24.90 7.86
CA GLU A 21 -0.84 -25.99 6.93
C GLU A 21 -1.71 -25.48 5.78
N PRO A 22 -1.38 -25.81 4.53
CA PRO A 22 -2.18 -25.42 3.36
C PRO A 22 -3.64 -25.83 3.53
N GLY A 23 -4.56 -24.91 3.29
CA GLY A 23 -6.00 -25.15 3.44
C GLY A 23 -6.55 -25.00 4.85
N TYR A 24 -5.70 -24.86 5.89
CA TYR A 24 -6.17 -24.67 7.26
C TYR A 24 -7.03 -23.41 7.39
N GLY A 25 -8.29 -23.59 7.79
CA GLY A 25 -9.24 -22.50 8.01
C GLY A 25 -9.89 -21.95 6.73
N LEU A 26 -9.69 -22.58 5.59
CA LEU A 26 -10.49 -22.29 4.40
C LEU A 26 -11.96 -22.69 4.64
N PRO A 27 -12.91 -21.93 4.05
CA PRO A 27 -14.32 -22.23 4.19
C PRO A 27 -14.71 -23.50 3.42
N GLU A 28 -15.69 -24.20 3.93
CA GLU A 28 -16.39 -25.22 3.17
C GLU A 28 -17.27 -24.54 2.12
N LEU A 29 -17.14 -24.95 0.87
CA LEU A 29 -17.91 -24.40 -0.24
C LEU A 29 -19.24 -25.16 -0.42
N ALA A 30 -20.19 -24.54 -1.14
CA ALA A 30 -21.43 -25.20 -1.49
C ALA A 30 -21.17 -26.50 -2.26
N SER A 31 -21.80 -27.60 -1.84
CA SER A 31 -21.70 -28.88 -2.53
C SER A 31 -22.31 -28.83 -3.93
N GLU A 32 -21.91 -29.73 -4.82
CA GLU A 32 -22.50 -29.83 -6.16
C GLU A 32 -24.01 -30.06 -6.10
N GLU A 33 -24.47 -30.83 -5.13
CA GLU A 33 -25.90 -31.05 -4.88
C GLU A 33 -26.61 -29.74 -4.52
N ARG A 34 -26.02 -28.95 -3.61
CA ARG A 34 -26.54 -27.62 -3.23
C ARG A 34 -26.57 -26.66 -4.41
N ILE A 35 -25.52 -26.62 -5.21
CA ILE A 35 -25.45 -25.80 -6.43
C ILE A 35 -26.54 -26.22 -7.43
N LYS A 36 -26.76 -27.52 -7.58
CA LYS A 36 -27.81 -28.07 -8.45
C LYS A 36 -29.21 -27.70 -7.94
N GLU A 37 -29.45 -27.78 -6.63
CA GLU A 37 -30.71 -27.31 -6.02
C GLU A 37 -30.95 -25.84 -6.30
N LEU A 38 -29.97 -24.98 -6.16
CA LEU A 38 -30.08 -23.54 -6.41
C LEU A 38 -30.39 -23.23 -7.87
N LYS A 39 -29.86 -24.01 -8.81
CA LYS A 39 -30.12 -23.88 -10.25
C LYS A 39 -31.47 -24.46 -10.67
N THR A 40 -32.05 -25.35 -9.86
CA THR A 40 -33.33 -25.98 -10.17
C THR A 40 -34.45 -24.93 -9.97
N LYS A 41 -35.25 -24.68 -11.02
CA LYS A 41 -36.41 -23.78 -10.92
C LYS A 41 -37.44 -24.37 -9.94
N LYS A 42 -37.44 -23.92 -8.71
CA LYS A 42 -38.50 -24.20 -7.74
C LYS A 42 -39.74 -23.46 -8.12
N ARG A 43 -40.94 -24.04 -7.88
CA ARG A 43 -42.21 -23.37 -8.08
C ARG A 43 -42.20 -22.03 -7.32
N ALA A 44 -42.52 -20.93 -8.01
CA ALA A 44 -42.57 -19.62 -7.39
C ALA A 44 -43.57 -19.62 -6.23
N LYS A 45 -43.09 -19.24 -5.04
CA LYS A 45 -43.94 -19.05 -3.88
C LYS A 45 -44.68 -17.74 -4.04
N VAL A 46 -45.93 -17.72 -3.65
CA VAL A 46 -46.86 -16.60 -3.84
C VAL A 46 -47.30 -16.11 -2.46
N LEU A 47 -47.21 -14.81 -2.25
CA LEU A 47 -47.76 -14.15 -1.08
C LEU A 47 -49.28 -14.29 -1.01
N SER A 48 -49.83 -14.32 0.20
CA SER A 48 -51.25 -14.12 0.38
C SER A 48 -51.68 -12.76 -0.19
N GLN A 49 -52.91 -12.66 -0.72
CA GLN A 49 -53.38 -11.46 -1.42
C GLN A 49 -53.27 -10.19 -0.54
N SER A 50 -53.57 -10.32 0.77
CA SER A 50 -53.44 -9.20 1.72
C SER A 50 -52.03 -8.75 1.93
N THR A 51 -51.07 -9.70 2.12
CA THR A 51 -49.66 -9.40 2.30
C THR A 51 -49.04 -8.88 1.00
N ALA A 52 -49.42 -9.46 -0.15
CA ALA A 52 -48.91 -9.02 -1.46
C ALA A 52 -49.18 -7.54 -1.74
N ARG A 53 -50.39 -7.07 -1.44
CA ARG A 53 -50.75 -5.63 -1.61
C ARG A 53 -49.91 -4.72 -0.73
N LYS A 54 -49.67 -5.13 0.52
CA LYS A 54 -48.85 -4.33 1.46
C LYS A 54 -47.37 -4.32 1.08
N VAL A 55 -46.81 -5.47 0.77
CA VAL A 55 -45.44 -5.58 0.27
C VAL A 55 -45.23 -4.78 -1.00
N GLN A 56 -46.22 -4.78 -1.93
CA GLN A 56 -46.16 -3.95 -3.12
C GLN A 56 -46.05 -2.46 -2.76
N ARG A 57 -46.83 -1.96 -1.79
CA ARG A 57 -46.76 -0.56 -1.35
C ARG A 57 -45.46 -0.24 -0.63
N VAL A 58 -44.86 -1.20 0.10
CA VAL A 58 -43.53 -1.08 0.68
C VAL A 58 -42.50 -0.90 -0.44
N VAL A 59 -42.56 -1.70 -1.51
CA VAL A 59 -41.64 -1.59 -2.66
C VAL A 59 -41.84 -0.25 -3.37
N GLU A 60 -43.07 0.16 -3.64
CA GLU A 60 -43.37 1.47 -4.23
C GLU A 60 -42.83 2.63 -3.39
N ALA A 61 -42.93 2.54 -2.07
CA ALA A 61 -42.35 3.52 -1.14
C ALA A 61 -40.80 3.56 -1.17
N LEU A 62 -40.17 2.41 -1.27
CA LEU A 62 -38.71 2.31 -1.41
C LEU A 62 -38.21 2.86 -2.74
N ASP A 63 -38.94 2.59 -3.84
CA ASP A 63 -38.62 3.12 -5.16
C ASP A 63 -38.75 4.65 -5.18
N GLU A 64 -39.84 5.21 -4.59
CA GLU A 64 -40.06 6.65 -4.46
C GLU A 64 -38.91 7.32 -3.64
N ALA A 65 -38.53 6.73 -2.51
CA ALA A 65 -37.44 7.21 -1.71
C ALA A 65 -36.08 7.14 -2.45
N GLY A 66 -35.81 6.03 -3.13
CA GLY A 66 -34.57 5.83 -3.89
C GLY A 66 -34.39 6.80 -5.05
N VAL A 67 -35.46 7.10 -5.78
CA VAL A 67 -35.45 8.15 -6.83
C VAL A 67 -35.17 9.52 -6.22
N ALA A 68 -35.83 9.87 -5.12
CA ALA A 68 -35.60 11.14 -4.44
C ALA A 68 -34.21 11.29 -3.88
N GLU A 69 -33.58 10.21 -3.37
CA GLU A 69 -32.19 10.18 -2.93
C GLU A 69 -31.19 10.43 -4.07
N GLN A 70 -31.41 9.81 -5.24
CA GLN A 70 -30.57 10.04 -6.41
C GLN A 70 -30.67 11.50 -6.89
N GLU A 71 -31.87 12.05 -6.98
CA GLU A 71 -32.07 13.45 -7.34
C GLU A 71 -31.46 14.41 -6.32
N LYS A 72 -31.57 14.12 -5.00
CA LYS A 72 -30.92 14.86 -3.94
C LYS A 72 -29.41 14.88 -4.12
N ALA A 73 -28.81 13.73 -4.42
CA ALA A 73 -27.37 13.63 -4.63
C ALA A 73 -26.88 14.49 -5.81
N LEU A 74 -27.65 14.54 -6.90
CA LEU A 74 -27.37 15.42 -8.04
C LEU A 74 -27.48 16.90 -7.67
N LEU A 75 -28.52 17.28 -6.93
CA LEU A 75 -28.73 18.67 -6.47
C LEU A 75 -27.63 19.14 -5.52
N VAL A 76 -27.15 18.27 -4.63
CA VAL A 76 -26.00 18.57 -3.75
C VAL A 76 -24.73 18.80 -4.56
N LYS A 77 -24.45 17.96 -5.57
CA LYS A 77 -23.32 18.18 -6.49
C LYS A 77 -23.42 19.50 -7.24
N ALA A 78 -24.64 19.88 -7.64
CA ALA A 78 -24.93 21.18 -8.28
C ALA A 78 -24.99 22.36 -7.31
N LYS A 79 -24.68 22.17 -6.01
CA LYS A 79 -24.74 23.19 -4.93
C LYS A 79 -26.15 23.82 -4.73
N LYS A 80 -27.21 23.10 -5.13
CA LYS A 80 -28.61 23.53 -4.97
C LYS A 80 -29.20 23.00 -3.66
N ASN A 81 -28.65 23.44 -2.54
CA ASN A 81 -28.95 22.90 -1.21
C ASN A 81 -30.42 23.07 -0.77
N ARG A 82 -31.12 24.10 -1.24
CA ARG A 82 -32.55 24.30 -0.92
C ARG A 82 -33.41 23.24 -1.57
N GLU A 83 -33.21 22.99 -2.87
CA GLU A 83 -33.91 21.98 -3.64
C GLU A 83 -33.60 20.56 -3.11
N ALA A 84 -32.35 20.32 -2.69
CA ALA A 84 -31.96 19.07 -2.05
C ALA A 84 -32.73 18.81 -0.75
N LYS A 85 -32.99 19.83 0.09
CA LYS A 85 -33.81 19.71 1.31
C LYS A 85 -35.27 19.41 1.05
N GLU A 86 -35.82 19.84 -0.07
CA GLU A 86 -37.22 19.45 -0.44
C GLU A 86 -37.28 17.94 -0.74
N LYS A 87 -36.22 17.33 -1.26
CA LYS A 87 -36.15 15.88 -1.46
C LYS A 87 -36.17 15.11 -0.15
N ASP A 88 -35.58 15.63 0.93
CA ASP A 88 -35.66 14.99 2.25
C ASP A 88 -37.11 14.78 2.70
N LYS A 89 -38.00 15.74 2.46
CA LYS A 89 -39.42 15.60 2.80
C LYS A 89 -40.11 14.48 2.03
N ILE A 90 -39.73 14.30 0.75
CA ILE A 90 -40.30 13.22 -0.10
C ILE A 90 -39.79 11.87 0.43
N ILE A 91 -38.50 11.77 0.72
CA ILE A 91 -37.88 10.58 1.29
C ILE A 91 -38.57 10.21 2.62
N ASP A 92 -38.67 11.16 3.55
CA ASP A 92 -39.29 10.94 4.86
C ASP A 92 -40.75 10.49 4.74
N ALA A 93 -41.53 11.08 3.81
CA ALA A 93 -42.93 10.71 3.59
C ALA A 93 -43.05 9.30 3.02
N ALA A 94 -42.23 8.95 2.02
CA ALA A 94 -42.21 7.64 1.43
C ALA A 94 -41.81 6.55 2.46
N ILE A 95 -40.78 6.82 3.26
CA ILE A 95 -40.35 5.89 4.30
C ILE A 95 -41.41 5.67 5.37
N ARG A 96 -42.08 6.71 5.85
CA ARG A 96 -43.21 6.56 6.79
C ARG A 96 -44.30 5.69 6.22
N LYS A 97 -44.71 5.94 4.98
CA LYS A 97 -45.72 5.13 4.29
C LYS A 97 -45.32 3.66 4.19
N GLY A 98 -44.09 3.38 3.82
CA GLY A 98 -43.55 2.00 3.78
C GLY A 98 -43.53 1.33 5.16
N GLN A 99 -43.15 2.05 6.22
CA GLN A 99 -43.13 1.54 7.59
C GLN A 99 -44.55 1.27 8.11
N ASP A 100 -45.54 2.13 7.81
CA ASP A 100 -46.93 1.92 8.21
C ASP A 100 -47.49 0.61 7.62
N GLU A 101 -47.16 0.29 6.36
CA GLU A 101 -47.56 -0.97 5.74
C GLU A 101 -46.88 -2.19 6.38
N LEU A 102 -45.60 -2.06 6.80
CA LEU A 102 -44.91 -3.12 7.53
C LEU A 102 -45.51 -3.31 8.93
N ASP A 103 -45.86 -2.24 9.63
CA ASP A 103 -46.51 -2.32 10.94
C ASP A 103 -47.88 -2.99 10.87
N GLU A 104 -48.66 -2.75 9.79
CA GLU A 104 -49.91 -3.47 9.56
C GLU A 104 -49.69 -4.98 9.28
N ILE A 105 -48.58 -5.38 8.64
CA ILE A 105 -48.21 -6.80 8.48
C ILE A 105 -47.88 -7.39 9.84
N LYS A 106 -47.08 -6.66 10.65
CA LYS A 106 -46.60 -7.06 11.99
C LYS A 106 -47.76 -7.45 12.91
N VAL A 107 -48.87 -6.71 12.89
CA VAL A 107 -50.06 -7.03 13.77
C VAL A 107 -50.56 -8.44 13.57
N ARG A 108 -50.36 -9.04 12.39
CA ARG A 108 -50.85 -10.41 12.06
C ARG A 108 -49.75 -11.43 11.89
N LEU A 109 -48.53 -11.10 12.29
CA LEU A 109 -47.31 -11.87 11.97
C LEU A 109 -47.43 -13.36 12.33
N ASP A 110 -47.97 -13.66 13.51
CA ASP A 110 -48.09 -15.05 14.01
C ASP A 110 -49.08 -15.90 13.20
N SER A 111 -50.03 -15.27 12.52
CA SER A 111 -51.03 -15.95 11.68
C SER A 111 -50.61 -16.10 10.22
N LEU A 112 -49.51 -15.51 9.84
CA LEU A 112 -49.00 -15.50 8.44
C LEU A 112 -48.30 -16.83 8.10
N LYS A 113 -48.34 -17.20 6.81
CA LYS A 113 -47.51 -18.30 6.29
C LYS A 113 -46.04 -17.93 6.31
N SER A 114 -45.19 -18.95 6.33
CA SER A 114 -43.73 -18.76 6.38
C SER A 114 -43.19 -17.80 5.30
N TYR A 115 -43.68 -17.88 4.06
CA TYR A 115 -43.28 -16.97 3.01
C TYR A 115 -43.73 -15.51 3.25
N ASP A 116 -44.96 -15.29 3.72
CA ASP A 116 -45.44 -13.95 4.07
C ASP A 116 -44.62 -13.33 5.21
N ARG A 117 -44.32 -14.10 6.27
CA ARG A 117 -43.45 -13.67 7.39
C ARG A 117 -42.04 -13.34 6.91
N SER A 118 -41.48 -14.18 6.01
CA SER A 118 -40.14 -13.94 5.50
C SER A 118 -40.02 -12.59 4.79
N MET A 119 -41.01 -12.20 4.00
CA MET A 119 -41.00 -10.90 3.31
C MET A 119 -41.14 -9.73 4.29
N TYR A 120 -41.91 -9.87 5.37
CA TYR A 120 -41.94 -8.88 6.43
C TYR A 120 -40.55 -8.72 7.07
N PHE A 121 -39.92 -9.81 7.51
CA PHE A 121 -38.61 -9.74 8.14
C PHE A 121 -37.54 -9.15 7.23
N TYR A 122 -37.55 -9.50 5.94
CA TYR A 122 -36.62 -8.97 4.95
C TYR A 122 -36.74 -7.46 4.77
N TYR A 123 -37.97 -6.96 4.53
CA TYR A 123 -38.15 -5.52 4.35
C TYR A 123 -37.97 -4.75 5.65
N GLN A 124 -38.40 -5.26 6.79
CA GLN A 124 -38.16 -4.60 8.07
C GLN A 124 -36.64 -4.51 8.39
N SER A 125 -35.86 -5.56 8.06
CA SER A 125 -34.42 -5.48 8.25
C SER A 125 -33.79 -4.39 7.39
N TYR A 126 -34.27 -4.22 6.17
CA TYR A 126 -33.82 -3.14 5.28
C TYR A 126 -34.17 -1.76 5.83
N PHE A 127 -35.42 -1.56 6.30
CA PHE A 127 -35.83 -0.28 6.90
C PHE A 127 -35.01 0.06 8.14
N ASN A 128 -34.79 -0.91 9.03
CA ASN A 128 -33.98 -0.71 10.22
C ASN A 128 -32.56 -0.25 9.85
N LEU A 129 -31.95 -0.86 8.82
CA LEU A 129 -30.58 -0.55 8.40
C LEU A 129 -30.48 0.77 7.64
N ALA A 130 -31.34 0.96 6.62
CA ALA A 130 -31.17 2.06 5.67
C ALA A 130 -31.74 3.40 6.18
N TYR A 131 -32.77 3.36 7.02
CA TYR A 131 -33.54 4.55 7.38
C TYR A 131 -33.69 4.80 8.88
N GLN A 132 -33.45 3.81 9.73
CA GLN A 132 -33.60 3.95 11.18
C GLN A 132 -32.27 3.92 11.92
N ASP A 133 -31.17 3.64 11.23
CA ASP A 133 -29.83 3.46 11.83
C ASP A 133 -29.84 2.46 12.99
N ASP A 134 -30.74 1.45 12.91
CA ASP A 134 -30.93 0.43 13.91
C ASP A 134 -30.27 -0.89 13.46
N ILE A 135 -28.93 -0.95 13.59
CA ILE A 135 -28.15 -2.14 13.25
C ILE A 135 -28.56 -3.35 14.06
N PRO A 136 -28.74 -3.29 15.41
CA PRO A 136 -29.21 -4.45 16.19
C PRO A 136 -30.57 -4.96 15.75
N GLY A 137 -31.51 -4.05 15.46
CA GLY A 137 -32.83 -4.41 14.94
C GLY A 137 -32.74 -5.07 13.56
N ALA A 138 -31.92 -4.55 12.66
CA ALA A 138 -31.66 -5.13 11.34
C ALA A 138 -31.10 -6.57 11.47
N ILE A 139 -30.08 -6.76 12.31
CA ILE A 139 -29.52 -8.10 12.62
C ILE A 139 -30.60 -9.05 13.10
N ASN A 140 -31.46 -8.62 14.03
CA ASN A 140 -32.55 -9.47 14.53
C ASN A 140 -33.51 -9.86 13.42
N MET A 141 -33.93 -8.93 12.58
CA MET A 141 -34.87 -9.20 11.48
C MET A 141 -34.24 -10.12 10.42
N TYR A 142 -33.00 -9.90 9.99
CA TYR A 142 -32.30 -10.80 9.07
C TYR A 142 -32.15 -12.23 9.67
N ARG A 143 -31.89 -12.35 10.96
CA ARG A 143 -31.83 -13.67 11.65
C ARG A 143 -33.18 -14.38 11.67
N GLN A 144 -34.29 -13.66 11.79
CA GLN A 144 -35.63 -14.25 11.67
C GLN A 144 -35.91 -14.65 10.20
N PHE A 145 -35.55 -13.79 9.25
CA PHE A 145 -35.71 -14.06 7.82
C PHE A 145 -35.04 -15.36 7.37
N ILE A 146 -33.77 -15.59 7.74
CA ILE A 146 -33.04 -16.80 7.31
C ILE A 146 -33.58 -18.09 7.94
N LYS A 147 -34.34 -18.02 9.04
CA LYS A 147 -34.99 -19.18 9.68
C LYS A 147 -36.27 -19.60 9.01
N GLU A 148 -36.90 -18.72 8.24
CA GLU A 148 -38.15 -19.05 7.57
C GLU A 148 -37.91 -20.10 6.47
N GLU A 149 -38.65 -21.24 6.57
CA GLU A 149 -38.48 -22.37 5.64
C GLU A 149 -38.74 -21.99 4.20
N ASP A 150 -39.75 -21.14 3.98
CA ASP A 150 -40.23 -20.73 2.68
C ASP A 150 -39.53 -19.47 2.14
N ALA A 151 -38.61 -18.87 2.86
CA ALA A 151 -37.90 -17.67 2.40
C ALA A 151 -37.19 -17.90 1.05
N ASN A 152 -37.08 -16.83 0.28
CA ASN A 152 -36.39 -16.86 -1.01
C ASN A 152 -34.92 -17.22 -0.82
N GLU A 153 -34.45 -18.28 -1.47
CA GLU A 153 -33.11 -18.83 -1.30
C GLU A 153 -32.01 -17.81 -1.68
N LYS A 154 -32.20 -17.05 -2.76
CA LYS A 154 -31.24 -16.01 -3.16
C LYS A 154 -31.13 -14.94 -2.08
N LEU A 155 -32.27 -14.44 -1.60
CA LEU A 155 -32.29 -13.43 -0.54
C LEU A 155 -31.71 -13.98 0.77
N LYS A 156 -31.89 -15.29 1.07
CA LYS A 156 -31.25 -15.93 2.23
C LYS A 156 -29.71 -15.88 2.11
N ILE A 157 -29.17 -16.25 0.94
CA ILE A 157 -27.75 -16.23 0.67
C ILE A 157 -27.21 -14.81 0.84
N ASP A 158 -27.86 -13.82 0.22
CA ASP A 158 -27.48 -12.42 0.35
C ASP A 158 -27.54 -11.93 1.81
N SER A 159 -28.55 -12.42 2.58
CA SER A 159 -28.69 -12.07 3.99
C SER A 159 -27.61 -12.66 4.89
N TYR A 160 -27.03 -13.83 4.58
CA TYR A 160 -25.86 -14.33 5.31
C TYR A 160 -24.67 -13.37 5.17
N LEU A 161 -24.41 -12.87 3.96
CA LEU A 161 -23.34 -11.90 3.71
C LEU A 161 -23.60 -10.57 4.44
N THR A 162 -24.84 -10.07 4.35
CA THR A 162 -25.25 -8.84 5.06
C THR A 162 -25.09 -8.99 6.57
N LEU A 163 -25.55 -10.11 7.15
CA LEU A 163 -25.38 -10.40 8.58
C LEU A 163 -23.90 -10.43 8.97
N ALA A 164 -23.04 -11.06 8.16
CA ALA A 164 -21.61 -11.08 8.43
C ALA A 164 -21.03 -9.65 8.50
N GLN A 165 -21.37 -8.81 7.53
CA GLN A 165 -20.92 -7.42 7.48
C GLN A 165 -21.45 -6.59 8.66
N LEU A 166 -22.74 -6.74 9.03
CA LEU A 166 -23.33 -6.06 10.17
C LEU A 166 -22.68 -6.47 11.49
N TYR A 167 -22.43 -7.76 11.70
CA TYR A 167 -21.72 -8.21 12.89
C TYR A 167 -20.28 -7.68 12.94
N MET A 168 -19.60 -7.58 11.79
CA MET A 168 -18.27 -7.00 11.73
C MET A 168 -18.28 -5.49 12.06
N SER A 169 -19.29 -4.74 11.59
CA SER A 169 -19.42 -3.31 11.93
C SER A 169 -19.68 -3.08 13.42
N GLU A 170 -20.35 -4.03 14.08
CA GLU A 170 -20.56 -4.02 15.54
C GLU A 170 -19.38 -4.63 16.31
N SER A 171 -18.24 -4.84 15.66
CA SER A 171 -17.04 -5.48 16.24
C SER A 171 -17.28 -6.89 16.78
N ASN A 172 -18.37 -7.56 16.41
CA ASN A 172 -18.62 -8.96 16.76
C ASN A 172 -18.07 -9.91 15.68
N PHE A 173 -16.73 -9.96 15.58
CA PHE A 173 -16.05 -10.71 14.52
C PHE A 173 -16.32 -12.21 14.57
N LYS A 174 -16.57 -12.77 15.73
CA LYS A 174 -16.89 -14.21 15.88
C LYS A 174 -18.18 -14.58 15.15
N ASP A 175 -19.25 -13.84 15.36
CA ASP A 175 -20.52 -14.06 14.65
C ASP A 175 -20.41 -13.63 13.18
N GLY A 176 -19.67 -12.58 12.89
CA GLY A 176 -19.35 -12.17 11.52
C GLY A 176 -18.71 -13.29 10.70
N VAL A 177 -17.65 -13.91 11.23
CA VAL A 177 -17.00 -15.10 10.63
C VAL A 177 -18.00 -16.24 10.45
N LYS A 178 -18.82 -16.54 11.47
CA LYS A 178 -19.80 -17.62 11.39
C LYS A 178 -20.77 -17.43 10.21
N PHE A 179 -21.38 -16.25 10.10
CA PHE A 179 -22.33 -15.98 9.00
C PHE A 179 -21.67 -15.93 7.63
N LEU A 180 -20.40 -15.50 7.57
CA LEU A 180 -19.63 -15.54 6.32
C LEU A 180 -19.34 -17.00 5.91
N LEU A 181 -18.99 -17.88 6.84
CA LEU A 181 -18.84 -19.32 6.57
C LEU A 181 -20.17 -19.97 6.12
N ASP A 182 -21.30 -19.58 6.71
CA ASP A 182 -22.63 -20.03 6.28
C ASP A 182 -22.95 -19.52 4.85
N TRP A 183 -22.49 -18.32 4.49
CA TRP A 183 -22.61 -17.81 3.13
C TRP A 183 -21.80 -18.66 2.14
N PHE A 184 -20.52 -18.99 2.45
CA PHE A 184 -19.67 -19.83 1.59
C PHE A 184 -20.31 -21.22 1.31
N LYS A 185 -20.95 -21.82 2.29
CA LYS A 185 -21.66 -23.12 2.15
C LYS A 185 -22.89 -23.06 1.25
N ASN A 186 -23.42 -21.87 1.02
CA ASN A 186 -24.68 -21.69 0.31
C ASN A 186 -24.55 -20.94 -1.00
N THR A 187 -23.46 -20.22 -1.25
CA THR A 187 -23.29 -19.46 -2.51
C THR A 187 -22.82 -20.35 -3.65
N PRO A 188 -23.38 -20.22 -4.87
CA PRO A 188 -22.97 -21.04 -6.01
C PRO A 188 -21.64 -20.68 -6.62
N GLU A 189 -21.15 -19.46 -6.35
CA GLU A 189 -19.90 -18.93 -6.90
C GLU A 189 -19.20 -18.06 -5.87
N VAL A 190 -17.90 -18.24 -5.75
CA VAL A 190 -17.07 -17.48 -4.82
C VAL A 190 -15.97 -16.75 -5.59
N LYS A 191 -15.86 -15.44 -5.35
CA LYS A 191 -14.84 -14.58 -5.95
C LYS A 191 -13.73 -14.26 -4.94
N PRO A 192 -12.55 -13.81 -5.39
CA PRO A 192 -11.42 -13.50 -4.50
C PRO A 192 -11.76 -12.54 -3.35
N ASP A 193 -12.62 -11.55 -3.58
CA ASP A 193 -13.02 -10.56 -2.58
C ASP A 193 -13.75 -11.18 -1.37
N ALA A 194 -14.46 -12.28 -1.53
CA ALA A 194 -15.09 -12.98 -0.42
C ALA A 194 -14.06 -13.62 0.52
N TYR A 195 -13.01 -14.22 -0.03
CA TYR A 195 -11.90 -14.76 0.77
C TYR A 195 -11.11 -13.64 1.47
N VAL A 196 -10.93 -12.49 0.79
CA VAL A 196 -10.34 -11.30 1.42
C VAL A 196 -11.17 -10.84 2.60
N LEU A 197 -12.50 -10.78 2.45
CA LEU A 197 -13.41 -10.41 3.55
C LEU A 197 -13.32 -11.39 4.71
N LEU A 198 -13.26 -12.69 4.44
CA LEU A 198 -13.09 -13.72 5.48
C LEU A 198 -11.72 -13.60 6.17
N SER A 199 -10.67 -13.33 5.40
CA SER A 199 -9.34 -13.06 5.95
C SER A 199 -9.34 -11.86 6.89
N GLN A 200 -9.95 -10.74 6.49
CA GLN A 200 -10.11 -9.54 7.33
C GLN A 200 -10.86 -9.84 8.62
N ALA A 201 -11.96 -10.60 8.52
CA ALA A 201 -12.75 -10.99 9.68
C ALA A 201 -11.94 -11.85 10.67
N TYR A 202 -11.16 -12.83 10.19
CA TYR A 202 -10.26 -13.60 11.02
C TYR A 202 -9.13 -12.76 11.61
N TYR A 203 -8.57 -11.82 10.84
CA TYR A 203 -7.50 -10.95 11.32
C TYR A 203 -7.98 -10.12 12.53
N LEU A 204 -9.14 -9.46 12.40
CA LEU A 204 -9.75 -8.67 13.45
C LEU A 204 -10.19 -9.54 14.66
N GLN A 205 -10.71 -10.74 14.40
CA GLN A 205 -11.02 -11.70 15.46
C GLN A 205 -9.78 -12.12 16.25
N ALA A 206 -8.62 -12.25 15.57
CA ALA A 206 -7.37 -12.61 16.22
C ALA A 206 -6.85 -11.53 17.16
N ASP A 207 -7.06 -10.26 16.81
CA ASP A 207 -6.63 -9.12 17.64
C ASP A 207 -7.44 -9.01 18.94
N GLU A 208 -8.69 -9.49 18.95
CA GLU A 208 -9.53 -9.53 20.17
C GLU A 208 -9.27 -10.78 21.03
N GLU A 209 -8.60 -11.80 20.49
CA GLU A 209 -8.37 -13.05 21.20
C GLU A 209 -7.27 -12.90 22.28
N LYS A 210 -7.63 -13.12 23.54
CA LYS A 210 -6.73 -12.96 24.69
C LYS A 210 -5.64 -14.04 24.75
N SER A 211 -5.91 -15.21 24.21
CA SER A 211 -4.96 -16.33 24.19
C SER A 211 -4.03 -16.22 22.99
N LYS A 212 -2.75 -15.95 23.23
CA LYS A 212 -1.73 -15.85 22.17
C LYS A 212 -1.73 -17.06 21.22
N SER A 213 -1.82 -18.28 21.76
CA SER A 213 -1.85 -19.51 20.95
C SER A 213 -3.10 -19.60 20.06
N LYS A 214 -4.28 -19.19 20.58
CA LYS A 214 -5.49 -19.15 19.77
C LYS A 214 -5.44 -18.03 18.71
N ALA A 215 -4.95 -16.85 19.10
CA ALA A 215 -4.74 -15.73 18.18
C ALA A 215 -3.85 -16.14 17.00
N THR A 216 -2.71 -16.79 17.25
CA THR A 216 -1.82 -17.29 16.19
C THR A 216 -2.53 -18.27 15.26
N LYS A 217 -3.35 -19.19 15.80
CA LYS A 217 -4.15 -20.11 14.95
C LYS A 217 -5.16 -19.37 14.09
N ILE A 218 -5.81 -18.34 14.63
CA ILE A 218 -6.77 -17.52 13.87
C ILE A 218 -6.04 -16.70 12.79
N LYS A 219 -4.84 -16.15 13.10
CA LYS A 219 -3.98 -15.47 12.12
C LYS A 219 -3.57 -16.41 10.98
N GLY A 220 -3.28 -17.67 11.27
CA GLY A 220 -3.05 -18.69 10.24
C GLY A 220 -4.24 -18.88 9.30
N LYS A 221 -5.48 -18.85 9.83
CA LYS A 221 -6.68 -18.88 8.98
C LYS A 221 -6.80 -17.61 8.12
N ALA A 222 -6.52 -16.43 8.68
CA ALA A 222 -6.54 -15.18 7.93
C ALA A 222 -5.55 -15.24 6.75
N TYR A 223 -4.32 -15.68 7.01
CA TYR A 223 -3.28 -15.85 6.00
C TYR A 223 -3.72 -16.79 4.87
N ASN A 224 -4.20 -18.00 5.19
CA ASN A 224 -4.61 -18.97 4.18
C ASN A 224 -5.78 -18.46 3.31
N ASN A 225 -6.72 -17.70 3.89
CA ASN A 225 -7.83 -17.15 3.12
C ASN A 225 -7.38 -16.05 2.14
N VAL A 226 -6.51 -15.12 2.55
CA VAL A 226 -6.02 -14.12 1.60
C VAL A 226 -5.08 -14.73 0.55
N LEU A 227 -4.34 -15.78 0.91
CA LEU A 227 -3.51 -16.54 -0.04
C LEU A 227 -4.39 -17.26 -1.08
N GLU A 228 -5.50 -17.86 -0.66
CA GLU A 228 -6.49 -18.47 -1.57
C GLU A 228 -7.14 -17.43 -2.49
N ALA A 229 -7.45 -16.23 -1.95
CA ALA A 229 -7.92 -15.12 -2.77
C ALA A 229 -6.92 -14.76 -3.89
N LYS A 230 -5.60 -14.74 -3.55
CA LYS A 230 -4.56 -14.49 -4.54
C LYS A 230 -4.49 -15.59 -5.59
N ARG A 231 -4.51 -16.86 -5.16
CA ARG A 231 -4.50 -18.00 -6.08
C ARG A 231 -5.66 -17.93 -7.11
N ILE A 232 -6.88 -17.67 -6.63
CA ILE A 232 -8.05 -17.56 -7.51
C ILE A 232 -7.94 -16.33 -8.43
N ALA A 233 -7.45 -15.21 -7.92
CA ALA A 233 -7.24 -14.00 -8.73
C ALA A 233 -6.25 -14.26 -9.88
N ASP A 234 -5.12 -14.91 -9.57
CA ASP A 234 -4.11 -15.29 -10.56
C ASP A 234 -4.66 -16.26 -11.61
N GLU A 235 -5.43 -17.27 -11.20
CA GLU A 235 -6.05 -18.25 -12.11
C GLU A 235 -7.15 -17.67 -13.01
N THR A 236 -7.88 -16.68 -12.50
CA THR A 236 -9.01 -16.07 -13.21
C THR A 236 -8.65 -14.77 -13.95
N GLY A 237 -7.40 -14.31 -13.83
CA GLY A 237 -6.94 -13.04 -14.43
C GLY A 237 -7.53 -11.79 -13.75
N ILE A 238 -8.07 -11.93 -12.55
CA ILE A 238 -8.56 -10.80 -11.75
C ILE A 238 -7.37 -10.09 -11.10
N THR A 239 -7.26 -8.77 -11.28
CA THR A 239 -6.18 -7.99 -10.67
C THR A 239 -6.26 -8.05 -9.15
N PHE A 240 -5.18 -8.55 -8.52
CA PHE A 240 -5.04 -8.55 -7.06
C PHE A 240 -4.77 -7.11 -6.59
N LYS A 241 -5.67 -6.53 -5.80
CA LYS A 241 -5.68 -5.10 -5.46
C LYS A 241 -4.58 -4.76 -4.43
N GLU A 242 -4.08 -3.53 -4.45
CA GLU A 242 -3.03 -3.08 -3.53
C GLU A 242 -3.36 -3.32 -2.04
N ASN A 243 -4.60 -3.06 -1.63
CA ASN A 243 -5.03 -3.31 -0.25
C ASN A 243 -5.07 -4.81 0.10
N TRP A 244 -5.28 -5.69 -0.86
CA TRP A 244 -5.22 -7.14 -0.66
C TRP A 244 -3.78 -7.63 -0.47
N TYR A 245 -2.82 -7.08 -1.23
CA TYR A 245 -1.38 -7.29 -0.97
C TYR A 245 -1.00 -6.84 0.43
N THR A 246 -1.50 -5.69 0.87
CA THR A 246 -1.22 -5.16 2.21
C THR A 246 -1.73 -6.11 3.31
N LEU A 247 -2.92 -6.67 3.14
CA LEU A 247 -3.49 -7.67 4.07
C LEU A 247 -2.65 -8.96 4.09
N LEU A 248 -2.23 -9.45 2.93
CA LEU A 248 -1.40 -10.65 2.82
C LEU A 248 -0.04 -10.43 3.51
N LEU A 249 0.63 -9.31 3.23
CA LEU A 249 1.90 -8.93 3.88
C LEU A 249 1.75 -8.77 5.39
N ALA A 250 0.66 -8.15 5.87
CA ALA A 250 0.37 -8.02 7.29
C ALA A 250 0.19 -9.40 7.95
N SER A 251 -0.59 -10.29 7.33
CA SER A 251 -0.77 -11.66 7.80
C SER A 251 0.54 -12.46 7.86
N MET A 252 1.41 -12.29 6.86
CA MET A 252 2.74 -12.89 6.83
C MET A 252 3.65 -12.33 7.93
N SER A 253 3.58 -11.01 8.20
CA SER A 253 4.36 -10.38 9.26
C SER A 253 3.97 -10.89 10.65
N GLU A 254 2.69 -11.06 10.90
CA GLU A 254 2.16 -11.62 12.16
C GLU A 254 2.56 -13.10 12.39
N LEU A 255 2.84 -13.81 11.32
CA LEU A 255 3.34 -15.19 11.33
C LEU A 255 4.87 -15.27 11.21
N GLU A 256 5.57 -14.14 11.20
CA GLU A 256 7.03 -14.04 11.06
C GLU A 256 7.59 -14.69 9.77
N LEU A 257 6.81 -14.76 8.71
CA LEU A 257 7.14 -15.36 7.42
C LEU A 257 8.01 -14.41 6.55
N LYS A 258 9.17 -14.00 7.08
CA LYS A 258 10.02 -12.97 6.44
C LYS A 258 10.54 -13.37 5.05
N LYS A 259 10.91 -14.64 4.85
CA LYS A 259 11.45 -15.10 3.56
C LYS A 259 10.38 -15.10 2.48
N GLU A 260 9.19 -15.51 2.84
CA GLU A 260 8.01 -15.61 1.96
C GLU A 260 7.48 -14.23 1.54
N GLN A 261 7.72 -13.18 2.34
CA GLN A 261 7.37 -11.81 2.00
C GLN A 261 8.22 -11.24 0.85
N VAL A 262 9.46 -11.70 0.67
CA VAL A 262 10.36 -11.15 -0.35
C VAL A 262 9.76 -11.20 -1.75
N PRO A 263 9.36 -12.36 -2.31
CA PRO A 263 8.79 -12.42 -3.66
C PRO A 263 7.51 -11.58 -3.78
N LEU A 264 6.70 -11.50 -2.71
CA LEU A 264 5.48 -10.70 -2.72
C LEU A 264 5.77 -9.20 -2.78
N TYR A 265 6.82 -8.73 -2.07
CA TYR A 265 7.25 -7.33 -2.19
C TYR A 265 7.82 -7.01 -3.58
N VAL A 266 8.51 -7.94 -4.22
CA VAL A 266 8.99 -7.77 -5.60
C VAL A 266 7.80 -7.60 -6.54
N GLU A 267 6.82 -8.51 -6.46
CA GLU A 267 5.59 -8.45 -7.27
C GLU A 267 4.81 -7.13 -7.07
N ILE A 268 4.62 -6.71 -5.81
CA ILE A 268 3.88 -5.46 -5.53
C ILE A 268 4.65 -4.22 -6.03
N LEU A 269 5.98 -4.25 -6.07
CA LEU A 269 6.79 -3.17 -6.60
C LEU A 269 6.73 -3.06 -8.14
N GLU A 270 6.48 -4.16 -8.84
CA GLU A 270 6.23 -4.14 -10.28
C GLU A 270 4.90 -3.48 -10.60
N LEU A 271 3.85 -3.77 -9.82
CA LEU A 271 2.49 -3.23 -10.01
C LEU A 271 2.29 -1.84 -9.39
N TYR A 272 2.88 -1.62 -8.21
CA TYR A 272 2.70 -0.42 -7.39
C TYR A 272 4.06 0.09 -6.89
N PRO A 273 4.88 0.75 -7.71
CA PRO A 273 6.25 1.17 -7.38
C PRO A 273 6.26 2.35 -6.40
N LYS A 274 5.67 2.17 -5.22
CA LYS A 274 5.57 3.19 -4.16
C LYS A 274 6.75 3.08 -3.18
N LYS A 275 7.28 4.21 -2.75
CA LYS A 275 8.42 4.27 -1.81
C LYS A 275 8.26 3.38 -0.58
N LYS A 276 7.07 3.32 0.02
CA LYS A 276 6.81 2.49 1.20
C LYS A 276 7.21 1.02 1.03
N TYR A 277 7.00 0.46 -0.17
CA TYR A 277 7.34 -0.94 -0.45
C TYR A 277 8.85 -1.14 -0.67
N PHE A 278 9.54 -0.16 -1.25
CA PHE A 278 11.01 -0.18 -1.31
C PHE A 278 11.63 -0.16 0.09
N VAL A 279 11.12 0.69 0.99
CA VAL A 279 11.60 0.79 2.38
C VAL A 279 11.36 -0.50 3.15
N ASN A 280 10.17 -1.09 3.02
CA ASN A 280 9.82 -2.33 3.71
C ASN A 280 10.66 -3.50 3.21
N LEU A 281 10.83 -3.64 1.89
CA LEU A 281 11.68 -4.70 1.31
C LEU A 281 13.15 -4.49 1.68
N ALA A 282 13.63 -3.24 1.74
CA ALA A 282 14.98 -2.94 2.20
C ALA A 282 15.19 -3.39 3.65
N GLY A 283 14.24 -3.08 4.54
CA GLY A 283 14.25 -3.57 5.92
C GLY A 283 14.30 -5.10 5.99
N LEU A 284 13.49 -5.76 5.17
CA LEU A 284 13.44 -7.22 5.09
C LEU A 284 14.76 -7.83 4.61
N TYR A 285 15.41 -7.25 3.58
CA TYR A 285 16.73 -7.70 3.14
C TYR A 285 17.80 -7.50 4.20
N SER A 286 17.73 -6.41 4.98
CA SER A 286 18.60 -6.19 6.13
C SER A 286 18.41 -7.25 7.21
N ASP A 287 17.15 -7.57 7.55
CA ASP A 287 16.78 -8.59 8.53
C ASP A 287 17.24 -10.01 8.12
N LEU A 288 17.26 -10.27 6.83
CA LEU A 288 17.69 -11.56 6.25
C LEU A 288 19.20 -11.64 5.92
N ASP A 289 19.98 -10.62 6.31
CA ASP A 289 21.41 -10.52 6.01
C ASP A 289 21.73 -10.65 4.51
N ARG A 290 21.00 -9.89 3.68
CA ARG A 290 21.11 -9.88 2.21
C ARG A 290 21.60 -8.51 1.69
N PRO A 291 22.86 -8.08 1.98
CA PRO A 291 23.35 -6.73 1.69
C PRO A 291 23.43 -6.44 0.18
N GLY A 292 23.68 -7.45 -0.65
CA GLY A 292 23.70 -7.31 -2.10
C GLY A 292 22.32 -6.90 -2.67
N ASP A 293 21.26 -7.59 -2.23
CA ASP A 293 19.89 -7.29 -2.63
C ASP A 293 19.42 -5.94 -2.09
N TYR A 294 19.79 -5.62 -0.86
CA TYR A 294 19.55 -4.31 -0.26
C TYR A 294 20.15 -3.18 -1.12
N THR A 295 21.42 -3.34 -1.55
CA THR A 295 22.11 -2.36 -2.40
C THR A 295 21.43 -2.23 -3.78
N ALA A 296 21.09 -3.35 -4.41
CA ALA A 296 20.38 -3.37 -5.70
C ALA A 296 19.01 -2.68 -5.62
N LEU A 297 18.29 -2.92 -4.51
CA LEU A 297 16.99 -2.30 -4.26
C LEU A 297 17.10 -0.79 -4.06
N LEU A 298 18.06 -0.32 -3.23
CA LEU A 298 18.29 1.12 -3.03
C LEU A 298 18.73 1.80 -4.34
N LYS A 299 19.57 1.13 -5.15
CA LYS A 299 19.94 1.62 -6.48
C LYS A 299 18.72 1.76 -7.39
N THR A 300 17.82 0.77 -7.37
CA THR A 300 16.56 0.83 -8.12
C THR A 300 15.68 2.00 -7.65
N ALA A 301 15.57 2.19 -6.34
CA ALA A 301 14.83 3.32 -5.76
C ALA A 301 15.45 4.68 -6.15
N TYR A 302 16.78 4.75 -6.22
CA TYR A 302 17.51 5.94 -6.68
C TYR A 302 17.20 6.23 -8.16
N VAL A 303 17.30 5.24 -9.03
CA VAL A 303 17.02 5.39 -10.48
C VAL A 303 15.56 5.81 -10.70
N LYS A 304 14.63 5.30 -9.88
CA LYS A 304 13.21 5.71 -9.89
C LYS A 304 12.95 7.03 -9.15
N GLN A 305 14.00 7.71 -8.67
CA GLN A 305 13.95 9.03 -8.01
C GLN A 305 13.06 9.05 -6.76
N LEU A 306 13.05 7.95 -6.01
CA LEU A 306 12.20 7.75 -4.82
C LEU A 306 12.93 8.02 -3.49
N LEU A 307 14.26 8.18 -3.49
CA LEU A 307 15.01 8.49 -2.26
C LEU A 307 14.71 9.94 -1.81
N ASP A 308 14.51 10.15 -0.52
CA ASP A 308 14.24 11.49 0.03
C ASP A 308 14.92 11.76 1.38
N LYS A 309 15.71 10.80 1.90
CA LYS A 309 16.39 10.93 3.17
C LYS A 309 17.90 10.92 3.02
N LYS A 310 18.59 11.80 3.78
CA LYS A 310 20.05 11.86 3.84
C LYS A 310 20.71 10.47 3.99
N GLY A 311 20.22 9.68 4.93
CA GLY A 311 20.80 8.34 5.21
C GLY A 311 20.70 7.36 4.04
N GLU A 312 19.66 7.46 3.20
CA GLU A 312 19.47 6.60 2.03
C GLU A 312 20.57 6.86 0.99
N PHE A 313 20.85 8.15 0.67
CA PHE A 313 21.93 8.53 -0.23
C PHE A 313 23.31 8.12 0.30
N GLN A 314 23.58 8.37 1.60
CA GLN A 314 24.83 8.00 2.23
C GLN A 314 25.07 6.49 2.23
N SER A 315 24.06 5.71 2.65
CA SER A 315 24.15 4.26 2.68
C SER A 315 24.34 3.67 1.29
N LEU A 316 23.59 4.14 0.31
CA LEU A 316 23.74 3.67 -1.08
C LEU A 316 25.15 3.99 -1.61
N ALA A 317 25.65 5.22 -1.43
CA ALA A 317 26.97 5.60 -1.90
C ALA A 317 28.09 4.76 -1.25
N GLN A 318 28.02 4.52 0.06
CA GLN A 318 28.99 3.69 0.78
C GLN A 318 28.96 2.23 0.32
N MET A 319 27.78 1.66 0.11
CA MET A 319 27.63 0.29 -0.39
C MET A 319 28.14 0.15 -1.82
N LEU A 320 27.87 1.14 -2.68
CA LEU A 320 28.39 1.17 -4.05
C LEU A 320 29.91 1.27 -4.06
N LEU A 321 30.51 2.06 -3.16
CA LEU A 321 31.96 2.11 -2.99
C LEU A 321 32.52 0.74 -2.56
N ALA A 322 31.93 0.12 -1.56
CA ALA A 322 32.35 -1.20 -1.08
C ALA A 322 32.21 -2.30 -2.16
N ALA A 323 31.21 -2.16 -3.04
CA ALA A 323 30.98 -3.05 -4.18
C ALA A 323 31.86 -2.72 -5.42
N GLY A 324 32.78 -1.77 -5.32
CA GLY A 324 33.66 -1.40 -6.43
C GLY A 324 32.98 -0.59 -7.55
N ASN A 325 31.89 0.13 -7.24
CA ASN A 325 31.14 0.97 -8.16
C ASN A 325 31.28 2.48 -7.80
N PRO A 326 32.50 3.05 -7.81
CA PRO A 326 32.74 4.40 -7.30
C PRO A 326 32.08 5.51 -8.15
N TYR A 327 31.91 5.28 -9.43
CA TYR A 327 31.25 6.23 -10.32
C TYR A 327 29.78 6.46 -9.92
N TRP A 328 29.05 5.36 -9.69
CA TRP A 328 27.69 5.42 -9.17
C TRP A 328 27.61 6.05 -7.78
N ALA A 329 28.58 5.77 -6.92
CA ALA A 329 28.64 6.38 -5.60
C ALA A 329 28.82 7.91 -5.67
N ALA A 330 29.68 8.39 -6.56
CA ALA A 330 29.86 9.83 -6.80
C ALA A 330 28.58 10.49 -7.35
N ASP A 331 27.91 9.84 -8.31
CA ASP A 331 26.66 10.33 -8.89
C ASP A 331 25.55 10.46 -7.84
N VAL A 332 25.37 9.44 -6.99
CA VAL A 332 24.40 9.47 -5.88
C VAL A 332 24.69 10.62 -4.91
N MET A 333 25.95 10.84 -4.56
CA MET A 333 26.35 11.92 -3.64
C MET A 333 26.14 13.30 -4.27
N LEU A 334 26.53 13.49 -5.53
CA LEU A 334 26.34 14.76 -6.26
C LEU A 334 24.85 15.08 -6.41
N THR A 335 24.04 14.10 -6.80
CA THR A 335 22.58 14.27 -6.90
C THR A 335 22.01 14.65 -5.53
N GLY A 336 22.40 13.95 -4.46
CA GLY A 336 21.93 14.28 -3.12
C GLY A 336 22.32 15.70 -2.66
N MET A 337 23.47 16.22 -3.10
CA MET A 337 23.94 17.56 -2.74
C MET A 337 23.33 18.69 -3.56
N THR A 338 22.74 18.40 -4.72
CA THR A 338 22.22 19.43 -5.62
C THR A 338 20.72 19.42 -5.77
N SER A 339 20.07 18.33 -5.37
CA SER A 339 18.67 18.07 -5.66
C SER A 339 17.79 18.02 -4.41
N VAL A 340 16.49 18.23 -4.66
CA VAL A 340 15.37 18.07 -3.73
C VAL A 340 14.29 17.21 -4.38
N SER A 341 13.32 16.72 -3.60
CA SER A 341 12.15 16.06 -4.16
C SER A 341 11.31 17.01 -4.99
N GLY A 342 10.89 16.57 -6.14
CA GLY A 342 10.06 17.32 -7.07
C GLY A 342 9.22 16.41 -7.94
N LEU A 343 8.59 17.00 -8.95
CA LEU A 343 7.78 16.31 -9.94
C LEU A 343 8.27 16.63 -11.34
N GLN A 344 8.19 15.65 -12.24
CA GLN A 344 8.41 15.84 -13.67
C GLN A 344 7.30 15.13 -14.45
N VAL A 345 7.06 15.57 -15.67
CA VAL A 345 6.18 14.85 -16.60
C VAL A 345 6.86 13.53 -16.97
N VAL A 346 6.20 12.42 -16.68
CA VAL A 346 6.70 11.07 -16.97
C VAL A 346 5.93 10.40 -18.09
N ASP A 347 4.70 10.87 -18.36
CA ASP A 347 3.83 10.36 -19.41
C ASP A 347 2.75 11.39 -19.75
N GLN A 348 2.01 11.17 -20.83
CA GLN A 348 0.87 11.98 -21.23
C GLN A 348 -0.32 11.04 -21.56
N LEU A 349 -1.45 11.28 -20.92
CA LEU A 349 -2.70 10.63 -21.27
C LEU A 349 -3.41 11.52 -22.29
N CYS A 350 -3.56 11.02 -23.51
CA CYS A 350 -4.22 11.74 -24.59
C CYS A 350 -5.54 11.05 -24.93
N GLU A 351 -6.65 11.79 -24.82
CA GLU A 351 -8.00 11.29 -25.11
C GLU A 351 -8.70 12.24 -26.08
N MET A 352 -9.51 11.67 -26.98
CA MET A 352 -10.41 12.49 -27.82
C MET A 352 -11.52 13.06 -26.94
N SER A 353 -11.61 14.35 -26.87
CA SER A 353 -12.62 15.08 -26.10
C SER A 353 -13.45 15.95 -26.99
N LYS A 354 -14.77 16.00 -26.72
CA LYS A 354 -15.68 16.86 -27.48
C LYS A 354 -15.41 18.33 -27.14
N VAL A 355 -15.35 19.16 -28.17
CA VAL A 355 -15.13 20.60 -28.03
C VAL A 355 -16.43 21.27 -27.56
N LEU A 356 -16.30 22.09 -26.51
CA LEU A 356 -17.39 22.91 -25.99
C LEU A 356 -17.10 24.38 -26.32
N ASP A 357 -18.17 25.15 -26.63
CA ASP A 357 -18.08 26.61 -26.74
C ASP A 357 -18.00 27.29 -25.36
N ASP A 358 -17.86 28.62 -25.33
CA ASP A 358 -17.77 29.40 -24.09
C ASP A 358 -19.00 29.29 -23.19
N ASP A 359 -20.14 28.88 -23.75
CA ASP A 359 -21.41 28.65 -23.05
C ASP A 359 -21.59 27.19 -22.60
N GLY A 360 -20.63 26.30 -22.93
CA GLY A 360 -20.62 24.87 -22.55
C GLY A 360 -21.45 23.96 -23.48
N ASN A 361 -21.78 24.43 -24.69
CA ASN A 361 -22.51 23.63 -25.70
C ASN A 361 -21.50 22.91 -26.62
N LEU A 362 -21.93 21.75 -27.16
CA LEU A 362 -21.10 20.99 -28.12
C LEU A 362 -20.91 21.76 -29.41
N VAL A 363 -19.67 21.99 -29.82
CA VAL A 363 -19.32 22.58 -31.11
C VAL A 363 -19.48 21.51 -32.20
N LYS A 364 -20.24 21.88 -33.29
CA LYS A 364 -20.47 20.97 -34.41
C LYS A 364 -19.78 21.45 -35.68
N ASN A 365 -19.38 20.51 -36.53
CA ASN A 365 -18.85 20.78 -37.84
C ASN A 365 -20.00 21.17 -38.79
N ARG A 366 -19.67 21.50 -40.05
CA ARG A 366 -20.67 21.91 -41.10
C ARG A 366 -21.64 20.78 -41.46
N GLN A 367 -21.34 19.53 -41.13
CA GLN A 367 -22.18 18.34 -41.31
C GLN A 367 -23.04 18.05 -40.10
N GLY A 368 -22.96 18.81 -39.01
CA GLY A 368 -23.72 18.64 -37.79
C GLY A 368 -23.16 17.60 -36.81
N GLU A 369 -21.93 17.10 -37.03
CA GLU A 369 -21.23 16.15 -36.16
C GLU A 369 -20.47 16.91 -35.09
N ASP A 370 -20.36 16.33 -33.90
CA ASP A 370 -19.56 16.90 -32.79
C ASP A 370 -18.09 16.97 -33.19
N ILE A 371 -17.47 18.12 -32.95
CA ILE A 371 -16.02 18.27 -33.14
C ILE A 371 -15.30 17.67 -31.92
N GLU A 372 -14.35 16.79 -32.19
CA GLU A 372 -13.47 16.21 -31.18
C GLU A 372 -12.03 16.70 -31.39
N GLU A 373 -11.35 17.02 -30.31
CA GLU A 373 -9.91 17.35 -30.32
C GLU A 373 -9.15 16.42 -29.36
N LEU A 374 -7.86 16.22 -29.67
CA LEU A 374 -6.99 15.44 -28.83
C LEU A 374 -6.51 16.29 -27.64
N VAL A 375 -7.04 15.99 -26.45
CA VAL A 375 -6.64 16.64 -25.21
C VAL A 375 -5.65 15.74 -24.48
N CYS A 376 -4.43 16.26 -24.25
CA CYS A 376 -3.39 15.54 -23.53
C CYS A 376 -3.23 16.11 -22.13
N THR A 377 -3.28 15.24 -21.13
CA THR A 377 -3.04 15.57 -19.71
C THR A 377 -1.71 15.00 -19.29
N ASP A 378 -0.82 15.86 -18.76
CA ASP A 378 0.48 15.44 -18.26
C ASP A 378 0.33 14.56 -17.01
N ILE A 379 0.99 13.41 -17.02
CA ILE A 379 1.14 12.54 -15.85
C ILE A 379 2.47 12.85 -15.18
N TYR A 380 2.41 13.28 -13.91
CA TYR A 380 3.58 13.64 -13.15
C TYR A 380 4.07 12.48 -12.29
N GLY A 381 5.37 12.24 -12.30
CA GLY A 381 6.06 11.28 -11.45
C GLY A 381 7.11 11.93 -10.55
N PRO A 382 7.64 11.22 -9.56
CA PRO A 382 8.68 11.72 -8.66
C PRO A 382 9.96 12.04 -9.45
N ALA A 383 10.63 13.12 -9.05
CA ALA A 383 11.88 13.56 -9.67
C ALA A 383 12.85 14.15 -8.66
N PHE A 384 14.16 14.01 -8.93
CA PHE A 384 15.21 14.81 -8.31
C PHE A 384 15.36 16.09 -9.11
N VAL A 385 14.91 17.19 -8.56
CA VAL A 385 14.97 18.49 -9.22
C VAL A 385 15.96 19.41 -8.50
N LYS A 386 16.52 20.38 -9.21
CA LYS A 386 17.43 21.35 -8.60
C LYS A 386 16.74 22.10 -7.47
N ALA A 387 17.42 22.27 -6.34
CA ALA A 387 16.93 23.06 -5.21
C ALA A 387 16.56 24.47 -5.65
N GLY A 388 15.40 24.97 -5.21
CA GLY A 388 14.85 26.27 -5.63
C GLY A 388 14.17 26.28 -7.01
N SER A 389 14.04 25.13 -7.66
CA SER A 389 13.29 24.96 -8.92
C SER A 389 11.77 25.09 -8.68
N LYS A 390 11.03 25.55 -9.69
CA LYS A 390 9.55 25.55 -9.68
C LYS A 390 8.94 24.14 -9.65
N LEU A 391 9.71 23.12 -10.02
CA LEU A 391 9.30 21.71 -10.00
C LEU A 391 9.50 21.04 -8.64
N ALA A 392 10.15 21.74 -7.68
CA ALA A 392 10.31 21.24 -6.32
C ALA A 392 8.95 21.17 -5.60
N LEU A 393 8.70 20.08 -4.85
CA LEU A 393 7.51 19.94 -4.02
C LEU A 393 7.44 21.02 -2.92
N ASP A 394 8.62 21.43 -2.42
CA ASP A 394 8.78 22.59 -1.54
C ASP A 394 9.89 23.48 -2.12
N SER A 395 9.53 24.68 -2.55
CA SER A 395 10.48 25.64 -3.13
C SER A 395 11.56 26.13 -2.16
N LYS A 396 11.35 25.93 -0.84
CA LYS A 396 12.30 26.27 0.23
C LYS A 396 13.11 25.06 0.70
N ALA A 397 12.86 23.87 0.15
CA ALA A 397 13.59 22.67 0.54
C ALA A 397 15.09 22.83 0.27
N LYS A 398 15.90 22.37 1.22
CA LYS A 398 17.35 22.26 1.06
C LYS A 398 17.68 20.92 0.40
N PRO A 399 18.81 20.84 -0.33
CA PRO A 399 19.29 19.57 -0.87
C PRO A 399 19.29 18.45 0.18
N PHE A 400 19.10 17.21 -0.26
CA PHE A 400 19.08 16.03 0.61
C PHE A 400 20.36 15.88 1.44
N LEU A 401 21.51 16.28 0.85
CA LEU A 401 22.82 16.28 1.50
C LEU A 401 23.36 17.71 1.56
N ILE A 402 23.90 18.08 2.70
CA ILE A 402 24.64 19.34 2.88
C ILE A 402 26.13 19.10 2.70
N GLU A 403 26.91 20.14 2.37
CA GLU A 403 28.38 20.09 2.27
C GLU A 403 29.02 20.06 3.68
N ASP A 404 28.79 18.98 4.43
CA ASP A 404 29.47 18.71 5.71
C ASP A 404 30.69 17.80 5.51
N LYS A 405 31.51 17.64 6.56
CA LYS A 405 32.70 16.78 6.55
C LYS A 405 32.39 15.37 6.06
N GLN A 406 31.32 14.75 6.57
CA GLN A 406 30.96 13.36 6.25
C GLN A 406 30.63 13.18 4.78
N ASN A 407 29.73 14.04 4.24
CA ASN A 407 29.29 13.94 2.87
C ASN A 407 30.40 14.27 1.88
N LEU A 408 31.21 15.30 2.16
CA LEU A 408 32.38 15.64 1.34
C LEU A 408 33.42 14.53 1.37
N THR A 409 33.63 13.82 2.50
CA THR A 409 34.54 12.68 2.56
C THR A 409 34.08 11.55 1.66
N ILE A 410 32.79 11.16 1.72
CA ILE A 410 32.25 10.08 0.88
C ILE A 410 32.37 10.46 -0.60
N LEU A 411 32.03 11.70 -0.98
CA LEU A 411 32.10 12.16 -2.35
C LEU A 411 33.54 12.22 -2.87
N ALA A 412 34.48 12.77 -2.07
CA ALA A 412 35.90 12.86 -2.44
C ALA A 412 36.51 11.48 -2.68
N GLU A 413 36.23 10.52 -1.79
CA GLU A 413 36.69 9.13 -1.94
C GLU A 413 36.03 8.43 -3.14
N ALA A 414 34.77 8.69 -3.41
CA ALA A 414 34.08 8.16 -4.59
C ALA A 414 34.69 8.66 -5.89
N LEU A 415 34.92 9.98 -6.01
CA LEU A 415 35.56 10.58 -7.18
C LEU A 415 37.01 10.11 -7.33
N ARG A 416 37.77 10.00 -6.24
CA ARG A 416 39.14 9.48 -6.26
C ARG A 416 39.20 8.04 -6.76
N ALA A 417 38.31 7.18 -6.25
CA ALA A 417 38.22 5.79 -6.68
C ALA A 417 37.70 5.64 -8.11
N ALA A 418 36.84 6.55 -8.57
CA ALA A 418 36.38 6.65 -9.96
C ALA A 418 37.46 7.20 -10.92
N LYS A 419 38.63 7.62 -10.42
CA LYS A 419 39.73 8.27 -11.16
C LYS A 419 39.36 9.65 -11.75
N GLU A 420 38.30 10.28 -11.22
CA GLU A 420 37.87 11.63 -11.54
C GLU A 420 38.72 12.64 -10.73
N ARG A 421 40.04 12.66 -10.99
CA ARG A 421 41.05 13.30 -10.13
C ARG A 421 40.81 14.79 -9.92
N ARG A 422 40.51 15.56 -11.01
CA ARG A 422 40.26 17.01 -10.91
C ARG A 422 39.03 17.32 -10.09
N ALA A 423 37.93 16.59 -10.33
CA ALA A 423 36.71 16.72 -9.52
C ALA A 423 36.96 16.37 -8.06
N ALA A 424 37.74 15.30 -7.81
CA ALA A 424 38.13 14.90 -6.45
C ALA A 424 38.96 16.02 -5.75
N ILE A 425 39.95 16.63 -6.44
CA ILE A 425 40.73 17.75 -5.89
C ILE A 425 39.81 18.89 -5.45
N ASP A 426 38.83 19.27 -6.27
CA ASP A 426 37.91 20.37 -5.96
C ASP A 426 37.04 20.05 -4.72
N VAL A 427 36.63 18.80 -4.55
CA VAL A 427 35.91 18.36 -3.36
C VAL A 427 36.84 18.32 -2.15
N PHE A 428 38.08 17.86 -2.30
CA PHE A 428 39.08 17.89 -1.23
C PHE A 428 39.40 19.31 -0.78
N LYS A 429 39.48 20.31 -1.68
CA LYS A 429 39.61 21.73 -1.30
C LYS A 429 38.51 22.19 -0.34
N LYS A 430 37.28 21.77 -0.58
CA LYS A 430 36.16 22.06 0.33
C LYS A 430 36.28 21.27 1.63
N LEU A 431 36.66 19.98 1.56
CA LEU A 431 36.80 19.12 2.71
C LEU A 431 37.84 19.62 3.70
N VAL A 432 39.03 20.05 3.24
CA VAL A 432 40.11 20.53 4.12
C VAL A 432 39.71 21.80 4.88
N SER A 433 38.73 22.55 4.44
CA SER A 433 38.14 23.68 5.20
C SER A 433 37.22 23.22 6.34
N LYS A 434 36.77 21.95 6.33
CA LYS A 434 35.83 21.37 7.29
C LYS A 434 36.46 20.36 8.26
N THR A 435 37.76 20.09 8.09
CA THR A 435 38.51 19.11 8.94
C THR A 435 39.83 19.67 9.40
N ASN A 436 40.28 19.19 10.57
CA ASN A 436 41.60 19.51 11.11
C ASN A 436 42.63 18.36 10.94
N ASP A 437 42.22 17.19 10.43
CA ASP A 437 43.14 16.09 10.18
C ASP A 437 43.92 16.31 8.86
N GLY A 438 45.13 15.74 8.79
CA GLY A 438 46.02 15.88 7.65
C GLY A 438 45.67 14.95 6.47
N GLU A 439 44.89 13.88 6.67
CA GLU A 439 44.64 12.86 5.65
C GLU A 439 44.02 13.44 4.36
N ALA A 440 43.10 14.36 4.50
CA ALA A 440 42.45 15.02 3.33
C ALA A 440 43.47 15.83 2.50
N TYR A 441 44.44 16.48 3.17
CA TYR A 441 45.53 17.17 2.50
C TYR A 441 46.48 16.22 1.79
N ILE A 442 46.85 15.08 2.43
CA ILE A 442 47.70 14.08 1.80
C ILE A 442 47.03 13.45 0.58
N ALA A 443 45.74 13.12 0.69
CA ALA A 443 44.97 12.60 -0.44
C ALA A 443 44.91 13.61 -1.61
N MET A 444 44.65 14.90 -1.30
CA MET A 444 44.67 15.97 -2.27
C MET A 444 46.04 16.14 -2.92
N GLY A 445 47.12 16.14 -2.12
CA GLY A 445 48.46 16.24 -2.62
C GLY A 445 48.89 15.10 -3.54
N SER A 446 48.48 13.89 -3.21
CA SER A 446 48.69 12.71 -4.06
C SER A 446 47.95 12.80 -5.38
N LEU A 447 46.75 13.40 -5.40
CA LEU A 447 46.02 13.65 -6.65
C LEU A 447 46.65 14.75 -7.49
N TYR A 448 47.12 15.84 -6.90
CA TYR A 448 47.91 16.86 -7.59
C TYR A 448 49.12 16.29 -8.26
N TYR A 449 49.87 15.44 -7.53
CA TYR A 449 51.05 14.77 -8.07
C TYR A 449 50.72 13.86 -9.26
N GLN A 450 49.57 13.14 -9.23
CA GLN A 450 49.10 12.32 -10.33
C GLN A 450 48.58 13.15 -11.56
N GLU A 451 48.32 14.42 -11.37
CA GLU A 451 47.91 15.38 -12.44
C GLU A 451 49.08 16.26 -12.89
N ASP A 452 50.31 15.87 -12.54
CA ASP A 452 51.57 16.59 -12.85
C ASP A 452 51.62 18.03 -12.29
N ASP A 453 50.80 18.33 -11.29
CA ASP A 453 50.77 19.62 -10.59
C ASP A 453 51.64 19.53 -9.33
N VAL A 454 52.96 19.40 -9.56
CA VAL A 454 53.94 19.03 -8.53
C VAL A 454 54.05 20.09 -7.44
N GLU A 455 53.97 21.38 -7.78
CA GLU A 455 54.05 22.49 -6.80
C GLU A 455 52.86 22.44 -5.80
N ASN A 456 51.65 22.30 -6.30
CA ASN A 456 50.45 22.17 -5.45
C ASN A 456 50.46 20.83 -4.66
N ALA A 457 51.08 19.77 -5.18
CA ALA A 457 51.29 18.52 -4.46
C ALA A 457 52.17 18.72 -3.21
N ILE A 458 53.35 19.37 -3.39
CA ILE A 458 54.27 19.68 -2.30
C ILE A 458 53.57 20.52 -1.22
N ASP A 459 52.89 21.61 -1.63
CA ASP A 459 52.20 22.47 -0.67
C ASP A 459 51.10 21.71 0.13
N ALA A 460 50.30 20.91 -0.55
CA ALA A 460 49.24 20.14 0.08
C ALA A 460 49.83 19.07 1.07
N ILE A 461 50.86 18.32 0.64
CA ILE A 461 51.46 17.28 1.48
C ILE A 461 52.12 17.92 2.71
N ASN A 462 52.83 19.02 2.58
CA ASN A 462 53.42 19.74 3.70
C ASN A 462 52.38 20.24 4.70
N LYS A 463 51.24 20.76 4.22
CA LYS A 463 50.08 21.12 5.05
C LYS A 463 49.53 19.90 5.78
N GLY A 464 49.42 18.74 5.13
CA GLY A 464 48.95 17.49 5.70
C GLY A 464 49.87 16.98 6.80
N LEU A 465 51.19 16.95 6.53
CA LEU A 465 52.21 16.55 7.51
C LEU A 465 52.20 17.47 8.75
N LYS A 466 52.09 18.78 8.54
CA LYS A 466 51.98 19.77 9.62
C LYS A 466 50.71 19.60 10.47
N ARG A 467 49.60 19.23 9.88
CA ARG A 467 48.32 18.97 10.57
C ARG A 467 48.37 17.70 11.40
N GLY A 468 49.10 16.71 10.93
CA GLY A 468 49.21 15.41 11.61
C GLY A 468 47.95 14.55 11.49
N SER A 469 47.76 13.65 12.43
CA SER A 469 46.66 12.65 12.45
C SER A 469 46.65 11.77 11.20
N LEU A 470 47.83 11.39 10.71
CA LEU A 470 47.99 10.60 9.50
C LEU A 470 48.02 9.11 9.83
N LYS A 471 47.32 8.32 9.03
CA LYS A 471 47.35 6.85 9.10
C LYS A 471 48.69 6.27 8.65
N ASN A 472 49.28 6.87 7.64
CA ASN A 472 50.54 6.47 7.06
C ASN A 472 51.45 7.68 6.77
N PRO A 473 52.16 8.23 7.78
CA PRO A 473 53.09 9.36 7.60
C PRO A 473 54.21 9.05 6.63
N GLY A 474 54.71 7.81 6.60
CA GLY A 474 55.79 7.40 5.69
C GLY A 474 55.42 7.48 4.21
N TYR A 475 54.17 7.14 3.88
CA TYR A 475 53.68 7.31 2.51
C TYR A 475 53.63 8.78 2.10
N ALA A 476 53.18 9.66 2.99
CA ALA A 476 53.14 11.10 2.74
C ALA A 476 54.55 11.66 2.51
N GLN A 477 55.55 11.24 3.35
CA GLN A 477 56.93 11.64 3.18
C GLN A 477 57.57 11.12 1.88
N LEU A 478 57.26 9.86 1.51
CA LEU A 478 57.72 9.28 0.24
C LEU A 478 57.20 10.08 -0.97
N THR A 479 55.91 10.37 -0.97
CA THR A 479 55.28 11.14 -2.08
C THR A 479 55.85 12.55 -2.12
N LEU A 480 56.12 13.20 -0.98
CA LEU A 480 56.77 14.48 -0.89
C LEU A 480 58.19 14.41 -1.47
N GLY A 481 58.99 13.42 -1.08
CA GLY A 481 60.32 13.22 -1.59
C GLY A 481 60.36 13.02 -3.12
N GLN A 482 59.42 12.25 -3.66
CA GLN A 482 59.28 12.07 -5.10
C GLN A 482 58.97 13.38 -5.81
N ALA A 483 58.04 14.17 -5.27
CA ALA A 483 57.65 15.48 -5.84
C ALA A 483 58.81 16.50 -5.79
N LEU A 484 59.56 16.56 -4.69
CA LEU A 484 60.73 17.41 -4.55
C LEU A 484 61.86 16.98 -5.50
N PHE A 485 62.11 15.69 -5.64
CA PHE A 485 63.11 15.15 -6.56
C PHE A 485 62.81 15.57 -8.03
N GLU A 486 61.54 15.49 -8.43
CA GLU A 486 61.10 15.84 -9.76
C GLU A 486 61.35 17.32 -10.08
N LEU A 487 61.19 18.22 -9.10
CA LEU A 487 61.53 19.64 -9.22
C LEU A 487 62.98 19.95 -8.93
N GLN A 488 63.86 18.96 -8.72
CA GLN A 488 65.27 19.10 -8.38
C GLN A 488 65.51 19.90 -7.06
N ARG A 489 64.54 19.88 -6.13
CA ARG A 489 64.61 20.58 -4.82
C ARG A 489 65.20 19.68 -3.76
N PHE A 490 66.46 19.30 -3.93
CA PHE A 490 67.16 18.28 -3.15
C PHE A 490 67.46 18.68 -1.69
N ASN A 491 67.42 19.99 -1.37
CA ASN A 491 67.70 20.52 -0.04
C ASN A 491 66.48 20.69 0.86
N GLU A 492 65.32 20.38 0.35
CA GLU A 492 64.02 20.45 1.05
C GLU A 492 63.50 19.04 1.42
#